data_3a5c9f8411a12566b475c811c414bf1d
#
_entry.id   3a5c9f8411a12566b475c811c414bf1d
#
_cell.length_a   1.000
_cell.length_b   1.000
_cell.length_c   1.000
_cell.angle_alpha   90.00
_cell.angle_beta   90.00
_cell.angle_gamma   90.00
#
_symmetry.space_group_name_H-M   'P 1'
#
loop_
_entity.id
_entity.type
_entity.pdbx_description
1 polymer ?
#
loop_
_entity_poly.entity_id
_entity_poly.type
_entity_poly.pdbx_seq_one_letter_code
_entity_poly.pdbx_strand_id
1 'polypeptide(L)'
;QSAQKLNCKIIAFSSGGQILDYCIKNKIQHRLITKYHSPRASFTSFLYSILKVLHTTLEIKEEDVLESILELEKIKKQICSVNLTDSNPSLNLAKWITGIPMIYYPFGLQSASIRFKNSLQENCKMHAFSEDVMEACHNGIVAWEKKSNVQPILIEGQDDHIKTKERWQIFKKFLEENKIEYKEIISVEGSIISKIMNLIYLLDYSTIYKAVLEEVDPAPVRSIDYLKSKL
;
A
#
# COMPACT_ATOMS: atom_id res chain seq x y z
N GLN A 1 -2.81 -14.61 -25.92
CA GLN A 1 -3.17 -14.99 -27.30
C GLN A 1 -3.57 -13.76 -28.11
N SER A 2 -4.50 -12.92 -27.65
CA SER A 2 -4.94 -11.72 -28.42
C SER A 2 -3.79 -10.74 -28.69
N ALA A 3 -2.96 -10.44 -27.69
CA ALA A 3 -1.80 -9.56 -27.86
C ALA A 3 -0.76 -10.10 -28.83
N GLN A 4 -0.58 -11.42 -28.89
CA GLN A 4 0.29 -12.09 -29.90
C GLN A 4 -0.21 -11.88 -31.35
N LYS A 5 -1.53 -11.99 -31.53
CA LYS A 5 -2.16 -11.77 -32.85
C LYS A 5 -2.00 -10.34 -33.35
N LEU A 6 -1.86 -9.39 -32.39
CA LEU A 6 -1.65 -7.98 -32.67
C LEU A 6 -0.16 -7.58 -32.74
N ASN A 7 0.76 -8.54 -32.77
CA ASN A 7 2.21 -8.32 -32.77
C ASN A 7 2.70 -7.40 -31.61
N CYS A 8 2.02 -7.42 -30.46
CA CYS A 8 2.46 -6.68 -29.32
C CYS A 8 3.76 -7.28 -28.74
N LYS A 9 4.63 -6.42 -28.20
CA LYS A 9 5.74 -6.88 -27.37
C LYS A 9 5.19 -7.38 -26.04
N ILE A 10 5.38 -8.66 -25.75
CA ILE A 10 4.82 -9.31 -24.54
C ILE A 10 5.96 -9.69 -23.62
N ILE A 11 5.84 -9.31 -22.37
CA ILE A 11 6.72 -9.73 -21.27
C ILE A 11 5.83 -10.23 -20.14
N ALA A 12 6.08 -11.46 -19.67
CA ALA A 12 5.32 -12.04 -18.57
C ALA A 12 6.15 -12.07 -17.28
N PHE A 13 5.48 -11.90 -16.16
CA PHE A 13 6.02 -12.06 -14.82
C PHE A 13 5.22 -13.13 -14.10
N SER A 14 5.86 -14.19 -13.65
CA SER A 14 5.17 -15.32 -13.02
C SER A 14 6.10 -16.06 -12.05
N SER A 15 5.53 -16.63 -11.01
CA SER A 15 6.23 -17.56 -10.12
C SER A 15 6.08 -19.03 -10.54
N GLY A 16 5.47 -19.32 -11.71
CA GLY A 16 5.25 -20.65 -12.24
C GLY A 16 3.86 -20.84 -12.81
N GLY A 17 3.46 -22.12 -13.01
CA GLY A 17 2.14 -22.52 -13.47
C GLY A 17 1.89 -22.27 -14.97
N GLN A 18 0.63 -22.36 -15.36
CA GLN A 18 0.21 -22.32 -16.77
C GLN A 18 0.72 -21.12 -17.57
N ILE A 19 0.88 -19.95 -16.94
CA ILE A 19 1.41 -18.75 -17.61
C ILE A 19 2.87 -18.98 -18.00
N LEU A 20 3.68 -19.51 -17.09
CA LEU A 20 5.09 -19.81 -17.38
C LEU A 20 5.22 -20.85 -18.49
N ASP A 21 4.47 -21.95 -18.39
CA ASP A 21 4.48 -23.03 -19.39
C ASP A 21 4.08 -22.51 -20.78
N TYR A 22 3.06 -21.65 -20.82
CA TYR A 22 2.63 -20.99 -22.04
C TYR A 22 3.73 -20.09 -22.63
N CYS A 23 4.41 -19.30 -21.79
CA CYS A 23 5.49 -18.42 -22.22
C CYS A 23 6.68 -19.21 -22.80
N ILE A 24 7.07 -20.30 -22.14
CA ILE A 24 8.15 -21.19 -22.61
C ILE A 24 7.77 -21.78 -23.95
N LYS A 25 6.58 -22.38 -24.04
CA LYS A 25 6.08 -23.02 -25.28
C LYS A 25 6.02 -22.06 -26.48
N ASN A 26 5.64 -20.81 -26.23
CA ASN A 26 5.44 -19.82 -27.29
C ASN A 26 6.63 -18.85 -27.44
N LYS A 27 7.76 -19.12 -26.78
CA LYS A 27 8.97 -18.28 -26.79
C LYS A 27 8.70 -16.81 -26.40
N ILE A 28 7.78 -16.59 -25.47
CA ILE A 28 7.46 -15.27 -24.94
C ILE A 28 8.49 -14.90 -23.89
N GLN A 29 8.99 -13.67 -23.95
CA GLN A 29 9.89 -13.15 -22.91
C GLN A 29 9.22 -13.19 -21.55
N HIS A 30 9.90 -13.75 -20.54
CA HIS A 30 9.36 -13.85 -19.20
C HIS A 30 10.42 -13.63 -18.12
N ARG A 31 9.97 -13.29 -16.93
CA ARG A 31 10.78 -13.19 -15.70
C ARG A 31 10.16 -14.08 -14.64
N LEU A 32 10.98 -14.92 -14.05
CA LEU A 32 10.58 -15.74 -12.91
C LEU A 32 10.60 -14.86 -11.65
N ILE A 33 9.49 -14.85 -10.94
CA ILE A 33 9.32 -14.12 -9.67
C ILE A 33 9.42 -15.11 -8.52
N THR A 34 10.11 -14.71 -7.47
CA THR A 34 10.21 -15.56 -6.26
C THR A 34 8.84 -15.80 -5.67
N LYS A 35 8.49 -17.08 -5.49
CA LYS A 35 7.24 -17.49 -4.86
C LYS A 35 7.40 -17.48 -3.34
N TYR A 36 6.58 -16.69 -2.67
CA TYR A 36 6.42 -16.70 -1.22
C TYR A 36 5.10 -17.40 -0.83
N HIS A 37 4.82 -17.46 0.47
CA HIS A 37 3.62 -18.13 1.02
C HIS A 37 2.31 -17.54 0.49
N SER A 38 2.30 -16.28 0.08
CA SER A 38 1.13 -15.63 -0.52
C SER A 38 1.53 -14.63 -1.61
N PRO A 39 0.65 -14.33 -2.58
CA PRO A 39 0.90 -13.30 -3.60
C PRO A 39 1.21 -11.92 -3.00
N ARG A 40 0.58 -11.57 -1.87
CA ARG A 40 0.82 -10.32 -1.15
C ARG A 40 2.28 -10.16 -0.72
N ALA A 41 2.90 -11.25 -0.25
CA ALA A 41 4.30 -11.27 0.15
C ALA A 41 5.28 -11.17 -1.03
N SER A 42 4.82 -11.41 -2.26
CA SER A 42 5.64 -11.31 -3.48
C SER A 42 5.63 -9.92 -4.12
N PHE A 43 4.94 -8.95 -3.55
CA PHE A 43 4.72 -7.62 -4.15
C PHE A 43 6.02 -6.92 -4.53
N THR A 44 6.99 -6.84 -3.63
CA THR A 44 8.29 -6.19 -3.89
C THR A 44 9.03 -6.88 -5.03
N SER A 45 9.02 -8.21 -5.08
CA SER A 45 9.64 -8.98 -6.14
C SER A 45 9.01 -8.67 -7.51
N PHE A 46 7.67 -8.58 -7.58
CA PHE A 46 6.97 -8.18 -8.81
C PHE A 46 7.32 -6.74 -9.19
N LEU A 47 7.19 -5.80 -8.28
CA LEU A 47 7.40 -4.38 -8.56
C LEU A 47 8.81 -4.12 -9.10
N TYR A 48 9.86 -4.50 -8.38
CA TYR A 48 11.23 -4.24 -8.81
C TYR A 48 11.60 -5.00 -10.10
N SER A 49 11.04 -6.18 -10.33
CA SER A 49 11.22 -6.87 -11.62
C SER A 49 10.56 -6.14 -12.77
N ILE A 50 9.36 -5.57 -12.57
CA ILE A 50 8.67 -4.75 -13.57
C ILE A 50 9.43 -3.46 -13.83
N LEU A 51 9.85 -2.75 -12.78
CA LEU A 51 10.64 -1.53 -12.88
C LEU A 51 11.93 -1.77 -13.68
N LYS A 52 12.65 -2.86 -13.38
CA LYS A 52 13.87 -3.23 -14.12
C LYS A 52 13.62 -3.50 -15.62
N VAL A 53 12.47 -4.04 -15.98
CA VAL A 53 12.14 -4.32 -17.37
C VAL A 53 11.68 -3.07 -18.11
N LEU A 54 10.98 -2.19 -17.42
CA LEU A 54 10.35 -1.00 -17.99
C LEU A 54 11.14 0.28 -17.79
N HIS A 55 12.35 0.23 -17.19
CA HIS A 55 13.12 1.43 -16.79
C HIS A 55 13.32 2.41 -17.95
N THR A 56 13.61 1.92 -19.16
CA THR A 56 13.78 2.79 -20.33
C THR A 56 12.49 3.40 -20.85
N THR A 57 11.35 2.72 -20.63
CA THR A 57 10.03 3.19 -21.08
C THR A 57 9.40 4.16 -20.10
N LEU A 58 9.63 3.95 -18.78
CA LEU A 58 9.08 4.76 -17.71
C LEU A 58 10.07 5.83 -17.22
N GLU A 59 11.23 5.96 -17.88
CA GLU A 59 12.30 6.91 -17.50
C GLU A 59 12.69 6.81 -16.02
N ILE A 60 12.66 5.59 -15.46
CA ILE A 60 12.99 5.33 -14.06
C ILE A 60 14.51 5.41 -13.89
N LYS A 61 14.95 6.28 -12.99
CA LYS A 61 16.36 6.42 -12.67
C LYS A 61 16.82 5.28 -11.75
N GLU A 62 18.03 4.79 -11.99
CA GLU A 62 18.61 3.74 -11.15
C GLU A 62 18.83 4.24 -9.72
N GLU A 63 19.19 5.52 -9.58
CA GLU A 63 19.37 6.16 -8.27
C GLU A 63 18.08 6.13 -7.44
N ASP A 64 16.90 6.36 -8.05
CA ASP A 64 15.61 6.33 -7.36
C ASP A 64 15.27 4.92 -6.84
N VAL A 65 15.66 3.89 -7.62
CA VAL A 65 15.49 2.50 -7.20
C VAL A 65 16.41 2.15 -6.04
N LEU A 66 17.69 2.55 -6.11
CA LEU A 66 18.66 2.32 -5.03
C LEU A 66 18.25 3.07 -3.76
N GLU A 67 17.85 4.33 -3.87
CA GLU A 67 17.30 5.12 -2.75
C GLU A 67 16.14 4.40 -2.07
N SER A 68 15.18 3.89 -2.86
CA SER A 68 14.02 3.18 -2.30
C SER A 68 14.41 1.91 -1.52
N ILE A 69 15.43 1.18 -1.98
CA ILE A 69 15.94 0.00 -1.27
C ILE A 69 16.61 0.40 0.05
N LEU A 70 17.40 1.47 0.05
CA LEU A 70 18.03 1.99 1.28
C LEU A 70 16.98 2.45 2.30
N GLU A 71 15.91 3.12 1.86
CA GLU A 71 14.81 3.50 2.73
C GLU A 71 14.05 2.30 3.31
N LEU A 72 13.88 1.22 2.53
CA LEU A 72 13.32 -0.04 3.04
C LEU A 72 14.22 -0.68 4.11
N GLU A 73 15.53 -0.64 3.95
CA GLU A 73 16.49 -1.16 4.96
C GLU A 73 16.45 -0.33 6.26
N LYS A 74 16.28 0.98 6.16
CA LYS A 74 16.16 1.86 7.33
C LYS A 74 14.87 1.59 8.10
N ILE A 75 13.72 1.62 7.41
CA ILE A 75 12.42 1.44 8.07
C ILE A 75 12.27 0.03 8.63
N LYS A 76 12.82 -1.00 7.98
CA LYS A 76 12.82 -2.38 8.48
C LYS A 76 13.32 -2.48 9.92
N LYS A 77 14.39 -1.76 10.27
CA LYS A 77 14.96 -1.78 11.62
C LYS A 77 13.97 -1.24 12.67
N GLN A 78 13.10 -0.32 12.28
CA GLN A 78 12.12 0.30 13.17
C GLN A 78 10.87 -0.57 13.34
N ILE A 79 10.40 -1.20 12.24
CA ILE A 79 9.09 -1.87 12.21
C ILE A 79 9.14 -3.40 12.37
N CYS A 80 10.32 -4.02 12.35
CA CYS A 80 10.43 -5.48 12.44
C CYS A 80 10.00 -6.02 13.82
N SER A 81 9.68 -7.31 13.86
CA SER A 81 9.19 -8.00 15.07
C SER A 81 10.19 -8.10 16.24
N VAL A 82 11.43 -7.70 16.03
CA VAL A 82 12.42 -7.56 17.09
C VAL A 82 12.20 -6.27 17.90
N ASN A 83 11.61 -5.25 17.29
CA ASN A 83 11.26 -3.99 17.94
C ASN A 83 9.73 -3.97 18.26
N LEU A 84 9.35 -4.48 19.41
CA LEU A 84 7.95 -4.44 19.87
C LEU A 84 7.70 -3.34 20.92
N THR A 85 8.49 -2.27 20.86
CA THR A 85 8.36 -1.10 21.73
C THR A 85 7.48 -0.01 21.12
N ASP A 86 7.19 1.03 21.90
CA ASP A 86 6.44 2.21 21.42
C ASP A 86 7.20 3.05 20.39
N SER A 87 8.46 2.74 20.11
CA SER A 87 9.20 3.33 18.99
C SER A 87 8.86 2.71 17.62
N ASN A 88 8.09 1.62 17.58
CA ASN A 88 7.67 0.96 16.34
C ASN A 88 6.41 1.63 15.76
N PRO A 89 6.52 2.40 14.67
CA PRO A 89 5.40 3.14 14.12
C PRO A 89 4.29 2.24 13.56
N SER A 90 4.64 1.06 13.03
CA SER A 90 3.67 0.09 12.51
C SER A 90 2.85 -0.55 13.63
N LEU A 91 3.49 -0.90 14.74
CA LEU A 91 2.81 -1.43 15.92
C LEU A 91 1.91 -0.37 16.57
N ASN A 92 2.37 0.86 16.65
CA ASN A 92 1.59 1.97 17.19
C ASN A 92 0.34 2.26 16.35
N LEU A 93 0.47 2.25 15.02
CA LEU A 93 -0.68 2.38 14.14
C LEU A 93 -1.66 1.22 14.33
N ALA A 94 -1.15 -0.01 14.42
CA ALA A 94 -1.97 -1.20 14.64
C ALA A 94 -2.77 -1.14 15.96
N LYS A 95 -2.13 -0.68 17.05
CA LYS A 95 -2.78 -0.47 18.35
C LYS A 95 -3.83 0.63 18.31
N TRP A 96 -3.57 1.71 17.56
CA TRP A 96 -4.46 2.87 17.47
C TRP A 96 -5.74 2.56 16.67
N ILE A 97 -5.67 1.70 15.66
CA ILE A 97 -6.83 1.32 14.86
C ILE A 97 -7.77 0.47 15.71
N THR A 98 -8.90 1.03 16.13
CA THR A 98 -9.96 0.35 16.90
C THR A 98 -11.32 0.42 16.24
N GLY A 99 -11.50 1.31 15.27
CA GLY A 99 -12.70 1.50 14.48
C GLY A 99 -12.51 1.16 13.01
N ILE A 100 -13.28 1.78 12.14
CA ILE A 100 -13.21 1.61 10.69
C ILE A 100 -12.26 2.66 10.10
N PRO A 101 -11.10 2.26 9.54
CA PRO A 101 -10.16 3.22 8.97
C PRO A 101 -10.71 3.92 7.73
N MET A 102 -10.68 5.25 7.73
CA MET A 102 -10.87 6.11 6.58
C MET A 102 -9.54 6.75 6.22
N ILE A 103 -8.95 6.31 5.12
CA ILE A 103 -7.57 6.64 4.75
C ILE A 103 -7.59 7.76 3.71
N TYR A 104 -7.09 8.93 4.07
CA TYR A 104 -6.94 10.05 3.17
C TYR A 104 -5.52 10.12 2.61
N TYR A 105 -5.40 10.46 1.33
CA TYR A 105 -4.12 10.53 0.64
C TYR A 105 -4.07 11.73 -0.33
N PRO A 106 -2.89 12.30 -0.61
CA PRO A 106 -2.72 13.31 -1.63
C PRO A 106 -2.40 12.66 -2.98
N PHE A 107 -2.49 13.46 -4.04
CA PHE A 107 -2.02 13.03 -5.36
C PHE A 107 -0.60 12.44 -5.28
N GLY A 108 -0.38 11.32 -5.96
CA GLY A 108 0.90 10.59 -6.01
C GLY A 108 1.05 9.48 -4.96
N LEU A 109 0.34 9.53 -3.82
CA LEU A 109 0.42 8.49 -2.77
C LEU A 109 -0.78 7.53 -2.76
N GLN A 110 -1.67 7.62 -3.75
CA GLN A 110 -2.86 6.78 -3.89
C GLN A 110 -2.57 5.28 -3.80
N SER A 111 -1.50 4.82 -4.44
CA SER A 111 -1.16 3.38 -4.46
C SER A 111 -0.83 2.84 -3.08
N ALA A 112 -0.15 3.61 -2.23
CA ALA A 112 0.14 3.23 -0.84
C ALA A 112 -1.15 3.15 -0.02
N SER A 113 -2.05 4.13 -0.17
CA SER A 113 -3.35 4.16 0.52
C SER A 113 -4.26 3.01 0.11
N ILE A 114 -4.42 2.77 -1.20
CA ILE A 114 -5.23 1.67 -1.72
C ILE A 114 -4.67 0.32 -1.27
N ARG A 115 -3.34 0.15 -1.31
CA ARG A 115 -2.73 -1.07 -0.82
C ARG A 115 -2.97 -1.27 0.68
N PHE A 116 -2.82 -0.23 1.48
CA PHE A 116 -3.09 -0.31 2.91
C PHE A 116 -4.53 -0.72 3.20
N LYS A 117 -5.50 -0.08 2.53
CA LYS A 117 -6.91 -0.48 2.60
C LYS A 117 -7.10 -1.96 2.27
N ASN A 118 -6.54 -2.42 1.15
CA ASN A 118 -6.65 -3.82 0.73
C ASN A 118 -5.98 -4.77 1.73
N SER A 119 -4.82 -4.40 2.27
CA SER A 119 -4.10 -5.20 3.28
C SER A 119 -4.88 -5.28 4.60
N LEU A 120 -5.56 -4.22 5.05
CA LEU A 120 -6.47 -4.26 6.19
C LEU A 120 -7.63 -5.24 5.95
N GLN A 121 -8.23 -5.20 4.76
CA GLN A 121 -9.32 -6.10 4.38
C GLN A 121 -8.85 -7.56 4.32
N GLU A 122 -7.68 -7.82 3.71
CA GLU A 122 -7.18 -9.17 3.53
C GLU A 122 -6.53 -9.76 4.79
N ASN A 123 -5.72 -8.99 5.51
CA ASN A 123 -4.98 -9.48 6.68
C ASN A 123 -5.83 -9.43 7.96
N CYS A 124 -6.53 -8.31 8.20
CA CYS A 124 -7.29 -8.09 9.42
C CYS A 124 -8.77 -8.47 9.30
N LYS A 125 -9.27 -8.79 8.10
CA LYS A 125 -10.69 -9.09 7.81
C LYS A 125 -11.64 -7.94 8.20
N MET A 126 -11.15 -6.69 8.19
CA MET A 126 -11.90 -5.51 8.60
C MET A 126 -12.25 -4.61 7.40
N HIS A 127 -13.33 -3.86 7.52
CA HIS A 127 -13.64 -2.83 6.53
C HIS A 127 -12.67 -1.66 6.65
N ALA A 128 -12.28 -1.11 5.52
CA ALA A 128 -11.49 0.11 5.43
C ALA A 128 -11.85 0.85 4.13
N PHE A 129 -11.73 2.17 4.17
CA PHE A 129 -12.03 3.05 3.03
C PHE A 129 -10.81 3.92 2.71
N SER A 130 -10.78 4.45 1.49
CA SER A 130 -9.65 5.25 1.01
C SER A 130 -10.18 6.29 0.04
N GLU A 131 -9.77 7.55 0.21
CA GLU A 131 -10.25 8.69 -0.56
C GLU A 131 -9.16 9.73 -0.77
N ASP A 132 -9.18 10.37 -1.93
CA ASP A 132 -8.30 11.53 -2.20
C ASP A 132 -8.70 12.71 -1.31
N VAL A 133 -7.71 13.36 -0.68
CA VAL A 133 -7.96 14.47 0.24
C VAL A 133 -8.62 15.68 -0.43
N MET A 134 -8.37 15.89 -1.72
CA MET A 134 -8.98 17.01 -2.46
C MET A 134 -10.49 16.79 -2.61
N GLU A 135 -10.89 15.55 -2.94
CA GLU A 135 -12.30 15.16 -3.03
C GLU A 135 -12.95 15.10 -1.64
N ALA A 136 -12.23 14.55 -0.65
CA ALA A 136 -12.70 14.50 0.73
C ALA A 136 -13.03 15.87 1.31
N CYS A 137 -12.22 16.89 1.02
CA CYS A 137 -12.49 18.27 1.46
C CYS A 137 -13.69 18.91 0.75
N HIS A 138 -14.22 18.30 -0.30
CA HIS A 138 -15.42 18.78 -0.99
C HIS A 138 -16.69 18.07 -0.49
N ASN A 139 -16.66 16.75 -0.35
CA ASN A 139 -17.81 15.94 0.03
C ASN A 139 -17.61 15.18 1.34
N GLY A 140 -16.51 14.46 1.46
CA GLY A 140 -16.25 13.52 2.55
C GLY A 140 -16.20 14.18 3.94
N ILE A 141 -15.77 15.44 4.01
CA ILE A 141 -15.68 16.19 5.26
C ILE A 141 -17.04 16.34 5.98
N VAL A 142 -18.14 16.38 5.23
CA VAL A 142 -19.49 16.51 5.77
C VAL A 142 -19.88 15.30 6.64
N ALA A 143 -19.34 14.12 6.33
CA ALA A 143 -19.62 12.91 7.12
C ALA A 143 -19.11 13.00 8.57
N TRP A 144 -18.16 13.88 8.86
CA TRP A 144 -17.62 14.10 10.19
C TRP A 144 -18.47 14.99 11.10
N GLU A 145 -19.55 15.58 10.58
CA GLU A 145 -20.55 16.32 11.39
C GLU A 145 -21.35 15.39 12.32
N LYS A 146 -21.29 14.07 12.07
CA LYS A 146 -21.93 13.05 12.90
C LYS A 146 -20.93 12.09 13.49
N LYS A 147 -21.01 11.84 14.78
CA LYS A 147 -20.20 10.85 15.47
C LYS A 147 -20.39 9.44 14.87
N SER A 148 -19.30 8.75 14.65
CA SER A 148 -19.27 7.38 14.16
C SER A 148 -18.06 6.64 14.75
N ASN A 149 -17.89 5.36 14.43
CA ASN A 149 -16.71 4.56 14.76
C ASN A 149 -15.65 4.59 13.63
N VAL A 150 -15.77 5.52 12.70
CA VAL A 150 -14.78 5.73 11.63
C VAL A 150 -13.59 6.50 12.20
N GLN A 151 -12.39 6.11 11.81
CA GLN A 151 -11.13 6.71 12.27
C GLN A 151 -10.33 7.25 11.09
N PRO A 152 -10.04 8.56 11.04
CA PRO A 152 -9.29 9.17 9.95
C PRO A 152 -7.79 8.88 10.08
N ILE A 153 -7.20 8.36 9.01
CA ILE A 153 -5.75 8.17 8.85
C ILE A 153 -5.32 9.05 7.68
N LEU A 154 -4.40 9.98 7.95
CA LEU A 154 -3.91 10.96 6.99
C LEU A 154 -2.53 10.51 6.48
N ILE A 155 -2.44 10.12 5.22
CA ILE A 155 -1.17 9.85 4.55
C ILE A 155 -0.73 11.15 3.89
N GLU A 156 0.37 11.72 4.36
CA GLU A 156 0.90 12.99 3.87
C GLU A 156 2.24 12.79 3.18
N GLY A 157 2.48 13.53 2.11
CA GLY A 157 3.80 13.60 1.48
C GLY A 157 4.69 14.62 2.19
N GLN A 158 5.91 14.24 2.57
CA GLN A 158 6.88 15.16 3.16
C GLN A 158 7.09 16.39 2.24
N ASP A 159 7.13 16.18 0.92
CA ASP A 159 7.33 17.21 -0.09
C ASP A 159 6.05 17.55 -0.86
N ASP A 160 4.88 17.38 -0.24
CA ASP A 160 3.62 17.77 -0.87
C ASP A 160 3.64 19.24 -1.31
N HIS A 161 2.97 19.52 -2.41
CA HIS A 161 2.81 20.88 -2.89
C HIS A 161 2.22 21.77 -1.79
N ILE A 162 2.66 23.05 -1.72
CA ILE A 162 2.26 23.98 -0.66
C ILE A 162 0.73 24.05 -0.48
N LYS A 163 -0.04 24.03 -1.56
CA LYS A 163 -1.51 24.04 -1.50
C LYS A 163 -2.11 22.78 -0.91
N THR A 164 -1.45 21.64 -1.07
CA THR A 164 -1.83 20.38 -0.42
C THR A 164 -1.53 20.45 1.07
N LYS A 165 -0.36 20.98 1.46
CA LYS A 165 0.01 21.18 2.86
C LYS A 165 -0.93 22.15 3.58
N GLU A 166 -1.30 23.27 2.94
CA GLU A 166 -2.31 24.19 3.48
C GLU A 166 -3.65 23.49 3.71
N ARG A 167 -4.05 22.62 2.77
CA ARG A 167 -5.31 21.87 2.88
C ARG A 167 -5.27 20.85 4.01
N TRP A 168 -4.17 20.12 4.17
CA TRP A 168 -3.97 19.24 5.31
C TRP A 168 -4.12 19.97 6.63
N GLN A 169 -3.53 21.16 6.74
CA GLN A 169 -3.63 21.97 7.96
C GLN A 169 -5.08 22.38 8.27
N ILE A 170 -5.83 22.80 7.25
CA ILE A 170 -7.25 23.15 7.41
C ILE A 170 -8.06 21.92 7.81
N PHE A 171 -7.82 20.78 7.17
CA PHE A 171 -8.52 19.53 7.47
C PHE A 171 -8.24 19.03 8.89
N LYS A 172 -6.97 19.03 9.31
CA LYS A 172 -6.56 18.68 10.68
C LYS A 172 -7.21 19.59 11.71
N LYS A 173 -7.17 20.91 11.47
CA LYS A 173 -7.82 21.89 12.35
C LYS A 173 -9.32 21.62 12.49
N PHE A 174 -10.02 21.29 11.40
CA PHE A 174 -11.43 20.90 11.46
C PHE A 174 -11.64 19.66 12.33
N LEU A 175 -10.81 18.60 12.19
CA LEU A 175 -10.91 17.40 13.00
C LEU A 175 -10.69 17.71 14.49
N GLU A 176 -9.68 18.54 14.81
CA GLU A 176 -9.36 18.97 16.20
C GLU A 176 -10.49 19.77 16.83
N GLU A 177 -11.05 20.75 16.12
CA GLU A 177 -12.19 21.57 16.60
C GLU A 177 -13.43 20.70 16.86
N ASN A 178 -13.61 19.62 16.12
CA ASN A 178 -14.69 18.66 16.31
C ASN A 178 -14.34 17.49 17.26
N LYS A 179 -13.15 17.53 17.89
CA LYS A 179 -12.65 16.50 18.82
C LYS A 179 -12.62 15.09 18.19
N ILE A 180 -12.23 15.03 16.93
CA ILE A 180 -12.04 13.79 16.17
C ILE A 180 -10.55 13.47 16.22
N GLU A 181 -10.22 12.35 16.86
CA GLU A 181 -8.84 11.85 16.86
C GLU A 181 -8.47 11.31 15.48
N TYR A 182 -7.28 11.63 15.02
CA TYR A 182 -6.75 11.15 13.74
C TYR A 182 -5.30 10.68 13.88
N LYS A 183 -4.82 9.94 12.90
CA LYS A 183 -3.44 9.49 12.83
C LYS A 183 -2.77 10.00 11.57
N GLU A 184 -1.61 10.63 11.73
CA GLU A 184 -0.78 11.08 10.62
C GLU A 184 0.29 10.04 10.29
N ILE A 185 0.49 9.80 9.00
CA ILE A 185 1.56 8.98 8.45
C ILE A 185 2.25 9.80 7.36
N ILE A 186 3.45 10.26 7.65
CA ILE A 186 4.20 11.13 6.74
C ILE A 186 5.19 10.28 5.95
N SER A 187 5.24 10.47 4.62
CA SER A 187 6.22 9.78 3.78
C SER A 187 7.64 10.24 4.08
N VAL A 188 8.62 9.43 3.72
CA VAL A 188 10.01 9.90 3.63
C VAL A 188 10.17 10.96 2.54
N GLU A 189 11.24 11.72 2.59
CA GLU A 189 11.70 12.56 1.48
C GLU A 189 12.23 11.69 0.33
N GLY A 190 12.51 12.32 -0.82
CA GLY A 190 13.15 11.67 -1.96
C GLY A 190 12.20 11.31 -3.09
N SER A 191 12.58 10.31 -3.89
CA SER A 191 11.85 9.90 -5.08
C SER A 191 10.46 9.36 -4.77
N ILE A 192 9.56 9.42 -5.74
CA ILE A 192 8.20 8.87 -5.58
C ILE A 192 8.23 7.36 -5.27
N ILE A 193 9.22 6.63 -5.80
CA ILE A 193 9.40 5.21 -5.53
C ILE A 193 9.76 5.02 -4.05
N SER A 194 10.69 5.82 -3.51
CA SER A 194 11.09 5.76 -2.10
C SER A 194 9.91 6.03 -1.18
N LYS A 195 9.13 7.06 -1.44
CA LYS A 195 7.94 7.43 -0.67
C LYS A 195 6.90 6.32 -0.65
N ILE A 196 6.52 5.82 -1.84
CA ILE A 196 5.51 4.76 -1.97
C ILE A 196 5.98 3.47 -1.32
N MET A 197 7.22 3.06 -1.54
CA MET A 197 7.73 1.80 -1.02
C MET A 197 7.91 1.81 0.50
N ASN A 198 8.40 2.92 1.05
CA ASN A 198 8.51 3.10 2.50
C ASN A 198 7.13 3.04 3.17
N LEU A 199 6.15 3.80 2.65
CA LEU A 199 4.77 3.79 3.13
C LEU A 199 4.15 2.40 3.04
N ILE A 200 4.25 1.72 1.90
CA ILE A 200 3.70 0.38 1.73
C ILE A 200 4.28 -0.58 2.77
N TYR A 201 5.59 -0.53 3.00
CA TYR A 201 6.25 -1.44 3.91
C TYR A 201 5.82 -1.19 5.36
N LEU A 202 5.80 0.08 5.80
CA LEU A 202 5.30 0.46 7.11
C LEU A 202 3.84 0.02 7.32
N LEU A 203 2.99 0.32 6.33
CA LEU A 203 1.55 0.08 6.40
C LEU A 203 1.19 -1.40 6.30
N ASP A 204 1.90 -2.19 5.47
CA ASP A 204 1.72 -3.64 5.42
C ASP A 204 2.06 -4.30 6.76
N TYR A 205 3.18 -3.89 7.41
CA TYR A 205 3.54 -4.38 8.74
C TYR A 205 2.48 -4.00 9.79
N SER A 206 1.90 -2.79 9.73
CA SER A 206 0.83 -2.44 10.66
C SER A 206 -0.40 -3.33 10.52
N THR A 207 -0.74 -3.78 9.31
CA THR A 207 -1.85 -4.73 9.13
C THR A 207 -1.55 -6.12 9.70
N ILE A 208 -0.30 -6.57 9.62
CA ILE A 208 0.10 -7.84 10.23
C ILE A 208 0.06 -7.73 11.76
N TYR A 209 0.61 -6.65 12.33
CA TYR A 209 0.49 -6.41 13.77
C TYR A 209 -0.97 -6.32 14.22
N LYS A 210 -1.82 -5.63 13.45
CA LYS A 210 -3.24 -5.54 13.75
C LYS A 210 -3.92 -6.90 13.73
N ALA A 211 -3.63 -7.74 12.74
CA ALA A 211 -4.16 -9.10 12.68
C ALA A 211 -3.75 -9.93 13.91
N VAL A 212 -2.49 -9.82 14.34
CA VAL A 212 -2.02 -10.51 15.55
C VAL A 212 -2.72 -9.99 16.81
N LEU A 213 -2.87 -8.66 16.95
CA LEU A 213 -3.56 -8.05 18.09
C LEU A 213 -5.04 -8.44 18.19
N GLU A 214 -5.68 -8.71 17.05
CA GLU A 214 -7.08 -9.15 16.96
C GLU A 214 -7.21 -10.70 16.95
N GLU A 215 -6.11 -11.44 17.12
CA GLU A 215 -6.07 -12.90 17.05
C GLU A 215 -6.63 -13.46 15.73
N VAL A 216 -6.47 -12.71 14.63
CA VAL A 216 -6.91 -13.08 13.28
C VAL A 216 -5.74 -13.64 12.49
N ASP A 217 -5.90 -14.83 11.91
CA ASP A 217 -4.92 -15.37 10.97
C ASP A 217 -4.94 -14.52 9.66
N PRO A 218 -3.84 -13.82 9.32
CA PRO A 218 -3.80 -13.02 8.11
C PRO A 218 -3.74 -13.84 6.82
N ALA A 219 -3.31 -15.10 6.86
CA ALA A 219 -3.01 -15.88 5.66
C ALA A 219 -4.25 -16.28 4.84
N PRO A 220 -5.33 -16.88 5.38
CA PRO A 220 -6.44 -17.37 4.58
C PRO A 220 -7.31 -16.26 4.01
N VAL A 221 -7.79 -16.48 2.77
CA VAL A 221 -8.69 -15.55 2.04
C VAL A 221 -9.93 -16.32 1.53
N ARG A 222 -10.59 -17.04 2.43
CA ARG A 222 -11.70 -17.98 2.13
C ARG A 222 -12.79 -17.37 1.25
N SER A 223 -13.11 -16.08 1.42
CA SER A 223 -14.12 -15.40 0.60
C SER A 223 -13.69 -15.28 -0.86
N ILE A 224 -12.39 -15.03 -1.11
CA ILE A 224 -11.83 -14.99 -2.47
C ILE A 224 -11.84 -16.39 -3.07
N ASP A 225 -11.48 -17.42 -2.30
CA ASP A 225 -11.49 -18.81 -2.75
C ASP A 225 -12.91 -19.26 -3.08
N TYR A 226 -13.90 -18.87 -2.26
CA TYR A 226 -15.31 -19.11 -2.55
C TYR A 226 -15.73 -18.51 -3.89
N LEU A 227 -15.43 -17.21 -4.13
CA LEU A 227 -15.77 -16.55 -5.40
C LEU A 227 -15.10 -17.26 -6.60
N LYS A 228 -13.81 -17.58 -6.48
CA LYS A 228 -13.07 -18.30 -7.55
C LYS A 228 -13.65 -19.68 -7.84
N SER A 229 -14.21 -20.35 -6.84
CA SER A 229 -14.84 -21.66 -7.03
C SER A 229 -16.16 -21.61 -7.79
N LYS A 230 -16.73 -20.43 -8.00
CA LYS A 230 -18.00 -20.20 -8.73
C LYS A 230 -17.81 -19.59 -10.13
N LEU A 231 -16.57 -19.18 -10.46
CA LEU A 231 -16.17 -18.69 -11.79
C LEU A 231 -15.58 -19.80 -12.66
#